data_905e391f24a11126052a8ff6e247be1e
#
_entry.id   905e391f24a11126052a8ff6e247be1e
#
_cell.length_a   1.000
_cell.length_b   1.000
_cell.length_c   1.000
_cell.angle_alpha   90.00
_cell.angle_beta   90.00
_cell.angle_gamma   90.00
#
_symmetry.space_group_name_H-M   'P 1'
#
loop_
_entity.id
_entity.type
_entity.pdbx_description
1 polymer ?
#
loop_
_entity_poly.entity_id
_entity_poly.type
_entity_poly.pdbx_seq_one_letter_code
_entity_poly.pdbx_strand_id
1 'polypeptide(L)'
;VTEFPYMVNKTKAHEHIVRLVQEKRIDGITAVRDESNREGVRFVIEVRRDASAHVILNNLFKLTQMQTNFSFNMLAIQNGVPKILSLREILLAYIEHQKEVVTRRTAFDKDKAEARAHILAGLLIALDHIDEVIRIIRNSETDAEAQAELMAKFELSERQSQAILDMRLRRLTGLERDKIQSEYDELIALIADLADILAKPERVLTIIREELDEVK
;
A
#
# COMPACT_ATOMS: atom_id res chain seq x y z
N VAL A 1 -0.67 -38.41 -12.03
CA VAL A 1 -0.80 -36.97 -12.29
C VAL A 1 -2.03 -36.47 -11.55
N THR A 2 -1.84 -35.50 -10.71
CA THR A 2 -2.92 -34.90 -9.87
C THR A 2 -3.36 -33.55 -10.37
N GLU A 3 -2.59 -32.92 -11.25
CA GLU A 3 -2.87 -31.62 -11.86
C GLU A 3 -2.41 -31.59 -13.32
N PHE A 4 -3.10 -30.82 -14.15
CA PHE A 4 -2.67 -30.47 -15.50
C PHE A 4 -2.38 -28.99 -15.60
N PRO A 5 -1.51 -28.56 -16.53
CA PRO A 5 -1.28 -27.15 -16.76
C PRO A 5 -2.57 -26.42 -17.13
N TYR A 6 -2.65 -25.13 -16.79
CA TYR A 6 -3.80 -24.29 -17.09
C TYR A 6 -4.18 -24.35 -18.57
N MET A 7 -5.48 -24.37 -18.88
CA MET A 7 -6.06 -24.51 -20.24
C MET A 7 -5.80 -25.85 -20.95
N VAL A 8 -5.16 -26.83 -20.32
CA VAL A 8 -5.00 -28.16 -20.91
C VAL A 8 -6.25 -29.00 -20.68
N ASN A 9 -6.84 -29.50 -21.80
CA ASN A 9 -7.97 -30.42 -21.71
C ASN A 9 -7.48 -31.83 -21.41
N LYS A 10 -7.91 -32.38 -20.29
CA LYS A 10 -7.54 -33.71 -19.79
C LYS A 10 -7.81 -34.83 -20.81
N THR A 11 -8.98 -34.82 -21.45
CA THR A 11 -9.38 -35.86 -22.43
C THR A 11 -8.48 -35.81 -23.65
N LYS A 12 -8.19 -34.62 -24.19
CA LYS A 12 -7.25 -34.46 -25.32
C LYS A 12 -5.84 -34.87 -24.98
N ALA A 13 -5.39 -34.60 -23.74
CA ALA A 13 -4.09 -35.05 -23.25
C ALA A 13 -4.03 -36.59 -23.16
N HIS A 14 -5.09 -37.24 -22.68
CA HIS A 14 -5.21 -38.69 -22.66
C HIS A 14 -5.12 -39.28 -24.06
N GLU A 15 -5.96 -38.82 -25.01
CA GLU A 15 -5.96 -39.28 -26.39
C GLU A 15 -4.58 -39.11 -27.08
N HIS A 16 -3.93 -37.99 -26.80
CA HIS A 16 -2.60 -37.72 -27.35
C HIS A 16 -1.53 -38.68 -26.82
N ILE A 17 -1.55 -38.97 -25.49
CA ILE A 17 -0.63 -39.97 -24.91
C ILE A 17 -0.87 -41.34 -25.51
N VAL A 18 -2.13 -41.79 -25.60
CA VAL A 18 -2.47 -43.09 -26.21
C VAL A 18 -1.96 -43.16 -27.64
N ARG A 19 -2.12 -42.11 -28.43
CA ARG A 19 -1.62 -42.04 -29.81
C ARG A 19 -0.09 -42.18 -29.88
N LEU A 20 0.65 -41.44 -28.99
CA LEU A 20 2.12 -41.54 -28.93
C LEU A 20 2.60 -42.95 -28.58
N VAL A 21 1.88 -43.67 -27.74
CA VAL A 21 2.16 -45.07 -27.40
C VAL A 21 1.89 -45.98 -28.62
N GLN A 22 0.79 -45.82 -29.34
CA GLN A 22 0.44 -46.57 -30.56
C GLN A 22 1.46 -46.35 -31.69
N GLU A 23 1.91 -45.10 -31.84
CA GLU A 23 2.95 -44.71 -32.81
C GLU A 23 4.35 -45.14 -32.41
N LYS A 24 4.53 -45.79 -31.24
CA LYS A 24 5.80 -46.22 -30.66
C LYS A 24 6.80 -45.07 -30.45
N ARG A 25 6.29 -43.85 -30.25
CA ARG A 25 7.13 -42.68 -29.95
C ARG A 25 7.46 -42.60 -28.45
N ILE A 26 6.62 -43.19 -27.60
CA ILE A 26 6.88 -43.45 -26.19
C ILE A 26 6.71 -44.93 -25.94
N ASP A 27 7.79 -45.62 -25.63
CA ASP A 27 7.75 -47.04 -25.23
C ASP A 27 7.71 -47.18 -23.71
N GLY A 28 7.21 -48.32 -23.22
CA GLY A 28 7.23 -48.66 -21.81
C GLY A 28 5.97 -48.27 -21.04
N ILE A 29 4.95 -47.70 -21.66
CA ILE A 29 3.64 -47.46 -21.08
C ILE A 29 2.74 -48.66 -21.35
N THR A 30 2.10 -49.22 -20.31
CA THR A 30 1.22 -50.37 -20.41
C THR A 30 -0.23 -49.94 -20.46
N ALA A 31 -0.64 -48.98 -19.67
CA ALA A 31 -2.00 -48.47 -19.63
C ALA A 31 -2.05 -47.00 -19.24
N VAL A 32 -3.08 -46.30 -19.70
CA VAL A 32 -3.39 -44.92 -19.33
C VAL A 32 -4.83 -44.88 -18.90
N ARG A 33 -5.10 -44.47 -17.66
CA ARG A 33 -6.47 -44.43 -17.10
C ARG A 33 -6.77 -43.12 -16.44
N ASP A 34 -7.99 -42.66 -16.60
CA ASP A 34 -8.52 -41.52 -15.87
C ASP A 34 -9.38 -42.01 -14.71
N GLU A 35 -8.86 -41.86 -13.52
CA GLU A 35 -9.52 -42.24 -12.26
C GLU A 35 -9.99 -41.01 -11.47
N SER A 36 -10.12 -39.85 -12.14
CA SER A 36 -10.57 -38.60 -11.52
C SER A 36 -11.98 -38.72 -10.96
N ASN A 37 -12.20 -38.14 -9.80
CA ASN A 37 -13.49 -38.13 -9.10
C ASN A 37 -13.82 -36.73 -8.56
N ARG A 38 -14.77 -36.61 -7.63
CA ARG A 38 -15.18 -35.36 -6.99
C ARG A 38 -14.09 -34.76 -6.10
N GLU A 39 -13.14 -35.56 -5.65
CA GLU A 39 -12.04 -35.13 -4.78
C GLU A 39 -10.89 -34.46 -5.59
N GLY A 40 -10.82 -34.77 -6.89
CA GLY A 40 -9.80 -34.15 -7.74
C GLY A 40 -9.40 -34.95 -8.97
N VAL A 41 -8.38 -34.45 -9.64
CA VAL A 41 -7.79 -35.11 -10.82
C VAL A 41 -6.88 -36.25 -10.34
N ARG A 42 -7.14 -37.43 -10.88
CA ARG A 42 -6.30 -38.62 -10.72
C ARG A 42 -6.09 -39.29 -12.07
N PHE A 43 -5.01 -38.96 -12.73
CA PHE A 43 -4.66 -39.52 -14.03
C PHE A 43 -3.48 -40.47 -13.87
N VAL A 44 -3.70 -41.77 -14.15
CA VAL A 44 -2.77 -42.85 -13.88
C VAL A 44 -2.14 -43.35 -15.19
N ILE A 45 -0.82 -43.40 -15.22
CA ILE A 45 -0.03 -43.95 -16.33
C ILE A 45 0.76 -45.13 -15.77
N GLU A 46 0.43 -46.33 -16.21
CA GLU A 46 1.13 -47.54 -15.81
C GLU A 46 2.35 -47.78 -16.71
N VAL A 47 3.45 -48.11 -16.07
CA VAL A 47 4.74 -48.28 -16.75
C VAL A 47 5.19 -49.72 -16.60
N ARG A 48 5.77 -50.30 -17.66
CA ARG A 48 6.39 -51.64 -17.62
C ARG A 48 7.50 -51.67 -16.56
N ARG A 49 7.70 -52.84 -15.97
CA ARG A 49 8.72 -53.07 -14.90
C ARG A 49 10.16 -52.88 -15.38
N ASP A 50 10.41 -53.16 -16.66
CA ASP A 50 11.72 -53.05 -17.30
C ASP A 50 12.02 -51.64 -17.84
N ALA A 51 11.06 -50.76 -17.82
CA ALA A 51 11.18 -49.38 -18.32
C ALA A 51 11.50 -48.38 -17.20
N SER A 52 12.29 -47.36 -17.49
CA SER A 52 12.59 -46.28 -16.56
C SER A 52 11.45 -45.27 -16.52
N ALA A 53 10.79 -45.16 -15.37
CA ALA A 53 9.69 -44.20 -15.18
C ALA A 53 10.15 -42.76 -15.38
N HIS A 54 11.38 -42.39 -15.01
CA HIS A 54 11.91 -41.06 -15.20
C HIS A 54 12.12 -40.69 -16.69
N VAL A 55 12.56 -41.63 -17.51
CA VAL A 55 12.70 -41.41 -18.96
C VAL A 55 11.35 -41.22 -19.61
N ILE A 56 10.37 -42.04 -19.23
CA ILE A 56 9.00 -41.90 -19.72
C ILE A 56 8.40 -40.56 -19.30
N LEU A 57 8.57 -40.14 -18.05
CA LEU A 57 8.09 -38.85 -17.54
C LEU A 57 8.69 -37.67 -18.33
N ASN A 58 9.99 -37.70 -18.57
CA ASN A 58 10.67 -36.68 -19.37
C ASN A 58 10.16 -36.65 -20.83
N ASN A 59 9.88 -37.80 -21.41
CA ASN A 59 9.30 -37.89 -22.76
C ASN A 59 7.86 -37.37 -22.78
N LEU A 60 7.06 -37.65 -21.74
CA LEU A 60 5.72 -37.09 -21.60
C LEU A 60 5.75 -35.57 -21.50
N PHE A 61 6.64 -34.99 -20.71
CA PHE A 61 6.81 -33.52 -20.65
C PHE A 61 7.23 -32.92 -21.99
N LYS A 62 8.11 -33.60 -22.71
CA LYS A 62 8.64 -33.11 -24.00
C LYS A 62 7.65 -33.24 -25.15
N LEU A 63 6.87 -34.33 -25.19
CA LEU A 63 6.04 -34.71 -26.35
C LEU A 63 4.55 -34.41 -26.13
N THR A 64 4.13 -34.05 -24.93
CA THR A 64 2.70 -33.79 -24.63
C THR A 64 2.49 -32.43 -23.98
N GLN A 65 1.21 -32.07 -23.78
CA GLN A 65 0.84 -30.83 -23.09
C GLN A 65 0.93 -30.94 -21.54
N MET A 66 1.60 -31.99 -21.02
CA MET A 66 1.82 -32.07 -19.57
C MET A 66 2.81 -31.02 -19.04
N GLN A 67 3.58 -30.43 -19.93
CA GLN A 67 4.35 -29.22 -19.71
C GLN A 67 4.08 -28.24 -20.84
N THR A 68 3.67 -27.04 -20.53
CA THR A 68 3.39 -26.00 -21.51
C THR A 68 4.11 -24.70 -21.16
N ASN A 69 4.40 -23.91 -22.19
CA ASN A 69 4.91 -22.57 -22.00
C ASN A 69 3.74 -21.60 -21.87
N PHE A 70 3.75 -20.79 -20.84
CA PHE A 70 2.79 -19.70 -20.68
C PHE A 70 3.43 -18.41 -21.19
N SER A 71 2.90 -17.87 -22.27
CA SER A 71 3.34 -16.58 -22.81
C SER A 71 2.38 -15.49 -22.39
N PHE A 72 2.91 -14.38 -21.90
CA PHE A 72 2.11 -13.23 -21.51
C PHE A 72 2.75 -11.93 -22.00
N ASN A 73 1.89 -10.96 -22.35
CA ASN A 73 2.28 -9.60 -22.66
C ASN A 73 1.74 -8.68 -21.56
N MET A 74 2.62 -8.13 -20.76
CA MET A 74 2.24 -7.17 -19.72
C MET A 74 2.20 -5.76 -20.30
N LEU A 75 1.03 -5.35 -20.77
CA LEU A 75 0.78 -3.98 -21.21
C LEU A 75 0.35 -3.15 -20.00
N ALA A 76 1.08 -2.09 -19.69
CA ALA A 76 0.77 -1.16 -18.62
C ALA A 76 0.96 0.30 -19.10
N ILE A 77 0.28 1.22 -18.41
CA ILE A 77 0.48 2.66 -18.63
C ILE A 77 1.49 3.15 -17.61
N GLN A 78 2.66 3.57 -18.10
CA GLN A 78 3.70 4.18 -17.26
C GLN A 78 3.87 5.64 -17.66
N ASN A 79 3.69 6.57 -16.72
CA ASN A 79 3.77 8.02 -16.97
C ASN A 79 2.87 8.49 -18.14
N GLY A 80 1.64 7.96 -18.21
CA GLY A 80 0.68 8.29 -19.26
C GLY A 80 0.92 7.63 -20.63
N VAL A 81 1.97 6.80 -20.77
CA VAL A 81 2.33 6.12 -22.03
C VAL A 81 2.13 4.62 -21.90
N PRO A 82 1.37 3.97 -22.81
CA PRO A 82 1.25 2.52 -22.82
C PRO A 82 2.56 1.87 -23.28
N LYS A 83 3.04 0.89 -22.51
CA LYS A 83 4.27 0.13 -22.78
C LYS A 83 4.08 -1.33 -22.44
N ILE A 84 4.73 -2.20 -23.22
CA ILE A 84 4.90 -3.60 -22.84
C ILE A 84 6.13 -3.66 -21.93
N LEU A 85 5.92 -4.12 -20.70
CA LEU A 85 6.94 -4.16 -19.67
C LEU A 85 7.26 -5.62 -19.30
N SER A 86 8.52 -5.88 -19.01
CA SER A 86 8.94 -7.11 -18.35
C SER A 86 8.50 -7.12 -16.89
N LEU A 87 8.47 -8.29 -16.25
CA LEU A 87 8.13 -8.40 -14.83
C LEU A 87 9.01 -7.51 -13.95
N ARG A 88 10.32 -7.47 -14.24
CA ARG A 88 11.25 -6.61 -13.50
C ARG A 88 10.90 -5.13 -13.64
N GLU A 89 10.58 -4.67 -14.84
CA GLU A 89 10.21 -3.27 -15.09
C GLU A 89 8.91 -2.89 -14.39
N ILE A 90 7.91 -3.79 -14.36
CA ILE A 90 6.66 -3.57 -13.63
C ILE A 90 6.93 -3.43 -12.12
N LEU A 91 7.75 -4.32 -11.53
CA LEU A 91 8.08 -4.24 -10.12
C LEU A 91 8.84 -2.95 -9.77
N LEU A 92 9.77 -2.53 -10.62
CA LEU A 92 10.49 -1.26 -10.42
C LEU A 92 9.57 -0.06 -10.55
N ALA A 93 8.68 -0.04 -11.55
CA ALA A 93 7.70 1.02 -11.72
C ALA A 93 6.72 1.10 -10.53
N TYR A 94 6.31 -0.05 -9.99
CA TYR A 94 5.46 -0.13 -8.81
C TYR A 94 6.16 0.45 -7.57
N ILE A 95 7.42 0.09 -7.32
CA ILE A 95 8.19 0.61 -6.18
C ILE A 95 8.34 2.14 -6.30
N GLU A 96 8.63 2.65 -7.50
CA GLU A 96 8.76 4.09 -7.72
C GLU A 96 7.43 4.83 -7.49
N HIS A 97 6.33 4.26 -7.96
CA HIS A 97 5.00 4.79 -7.66
C HIS A 97 4.70 4.79 -6.16
N GLN A 98 5.03 3.71 -5.43
CA GLN A 98 4.85 3.67 -3.97
C GLN A 98 5.66 4.73 -3.25
N LYS A 99 6.91 4.98 -3.66
CA LYS A 99 7.72 6.07 -3.11
C LYS A 99 7.05 7.43 -3.30
N GLU A 100 6.54 7.70 -4.49
CA GLU A 100 5.82 8.94 -4.78
C GLU A 100 4.59 9.09 -3.89
N VAL A 101 3.77 8.03 -3.78
CA VAL A 101 2.54 8.04 -2.97
C VAL A 101 2.86 8.27 -1.49
N VAL A 102 3.81 7.53 -0.91
CA VAL A 102 4.21 7.68 0.49
C VAL A 102 4.76 9.08 0.76
N THR A 103 5.63 9.59 -0.12
CA THR A 103 6.18 10.94 0.02
C THR A 103 5.09 12.01 -0.01
N ARG A 104 4.15 11.92 -0.97
CA ARG A 104 3.03 12.88 -1.08
C ARG A 104 2.08 12.80 0.13
N ARG A 105 1.76 11.60 0.59
CA ARG A 105 0.95 11.37 1.78
C ARG A 105 1.61 11.99 3.01
N THR A 106 2.88 11.69 3.23
CA THR A 106 3.65 12.21 4.36
C THR A 106 3.76 13.74 4.34
N ALA A 107 3.97 14.35 3.17
CA ALA A 107 3.99 15.80 3.02
C ALA A 107 2.62 16.42 3.38
N PHE A 108 1.53 15.84 2.88
CA PHE A 108 0.17 16.31 3.18
C PHE A 108 -0.14 16.21 4.69
N ASP A 109 0.21 15.09 5.32
CA ASP A 109 -0.02 14.88 6.75
C ASP A 109 0.81 15.86 7.59
N LYS A 110 2.06 16.15 7.17
CA LYS A 110 2.91 17.15 7.79
C LYS A 110 2.30 18.54 7.72
N ASP A 111 1.88 19.00 6.53
CA ASP A 111 1.27 20.31 6.33
C ASP A 111 -0.01 20.46 7.18
N LYS A 112 -0.81 19.41 7.26
CA LYS A 112 -2.02 19.38 8.09
C LYS A 112 -1.70 19.47 9.58
N ALA A 113 -0.70 18.73 10.05
CA ALA A 113 -0.24 18.77 11.43
C ALA A 113 0.36 20.13 11.79
N GLU A 114 1.17 20.73 10.93
CA GLU A 114 1.74 22.07 11.09
C GLU A 114 0.64 23.14 11.18
N ALA A 115 -0.36 23.08 10.29
CA ALA A 115 -1.49 24.01 10.30
C ALA A 115 -2.28 23.90 11.62
N ARG A 116 -2.46 22.70 12.18
CA ARG A 116 -3.14 22.48 13.46
C ARG A 116 -2.29 22.95 14.62
N ALA A 117 -1.01 22.59 14.65
CA ALA A 117 -0.06 23.02 15.68
C ALA A 117 0.07 24.55 15.74
N HIS A 118 0.07 25.22 14.59
CA HIS A 118 0.08 26.68 14.50
C HIS A 118 -1.13 27.31 15.22
N ILE A 119 -2.33 26.78 15.03
CA ILE A 119 -3.53 27.26 15.72
C ILE A 119 -3.42 27.01 17.23
N LEU A 120 -2.99 25.81 17.65
CA LEU A 120 -2.86 25.47 19.06
C LEU A 120 -1.83 26.34 19.77
N ALA A 121 -0.71 26.66 19.10
CA ALA A 121 0.28 27.59 19.64
C ALA A 121 -0.34 28.96 19.95
N GLY A 122 -1.15 29.51 19.05
CA GLY A 122 -1.88 30.76 19.30
C GLY A 122 -2.88 30.66 20.46
N LEU A 123 -3.60 29.52 20.55
CA LEU A 123 -4.53 29.30 21.66
C LEU A 123 -3.81 29.18 23.02
N LEU A 124 -2.64 28.57 23.07
CA LEU A 124 -1.82 28.48 24.30
C LEU A 124 -1.35 29.87 24.75
N ILE A 125 -0.85 30.71 23.80
CA ILE A 125 -0.49 32.10 24.11
C ILE A 125 -1.69 32.88 24.69
N ALA A 126 -2.88 32.70 24.08
CA ALA A 126 -4.09 33.36 24.56
C ALA A 126 -4.52 32.87 25.95
N LEU A 127 -4.35 31.58 26.28
CA LEU A 127 -4.68 31.01 27.57
C LEU A 127 -3.69 31.45 28.67
N ASP A 128 -2.42 31.66 28.32
CA ASP A 128 -1.40 32.17 29.22
C ASP A 128 -1.64 33.65 29.58
N HIS A 129 -2.27 34.41 28.68
CA HIS A 129 -2.58 35.84 28.86
C HIS A 129 -4.08 36.12 28.81
N ILE A 130 -4.88 35.22 29.39
CA ILE A 130 -6.35 35.21 29.23
C ILE A 130 -7.03 36.51 29.66
N ASP A 131 -6.58 37.10 30.77
CA ASP A 131 -7.14 38.35 31.30
C ASP A 131 -6.95 39.51 30.32
N GLU A 132 -5.80 39.58 29.66
CA GLU A 132 -5.50 40.60 28.65
C GLU A 132 -6.30 40.36 27.37
N VAL A 133 -6.41 39.12 26.94
CA VAL A 133 -7.22 38.75 25.76
C VAL A 133 -8.68 39.13 25.98
N ILE A 134 -9.26 38.79 27.15
CA ILE A 134 -10.63 39.19 27.48
C ILE A 134 -10.78 40.70 27.51
N ARG A 135 -9.80 41.42 28.05
CA ARG A 135 -9.82 42.88 28.10
C ARG A 135 -9.82 43.51 26.72
N ILE A 136 -9.00 43.00 25.81
CA ILE A 136 -8.97 43.46 24.39
C ILE A 136 -10.33 43.23 23.76
N ILE A 137 -10.85 42.00 23.78
CA ILE A 137 -12.13 41.64 23.16
C ILE A 137 -13.28 42.50 23.70
N ARG A 138 -13.31 42.80 24.99
CA ARG A 138 -14.37 43.63 25.62
C ARG A 138 -14.27 45.11 25.29
N ASN A 139 -13.07 45.62 25.00
CA ASN A 139 -12.82 47.03 24.70
C ASN A 139 -12.95 47.37 23.22
N SER A 140 -12.89 46.39 22.33
CA SER A 140 -13.05 46.54 20.88
C SER A 140 -14.53 46.68 20.52
N GLU A 141 -14.81 47.57 19.58
CA GLU A 141 -16.20 47.78 19.08
C GLU A 141 -16.58 46.75 18.00
N THR A 142 -15.55 46.17 17.31
CA THR A 142 -15.75 45.21 16.22
C THR A 142 -14.76 44.03 16.34
N ASP A 143 -15.15 42.88 15.77
CA ASP A 143 -14.28 41.70 15.71
C ASP A 143 -12.99 42.00 14.97
N ALA A 144 -12.98 42.82 13.94
CA ALA A 144 -11.83 43.23 13.15
C ALA A 144 -10.83 44.06 14.00
N GLU A 145 -11.31 44.94 14.87
CA GLU A 145 -10.46 45.70 15.80
C GLU A 145 -9.86 44.78 16.85
N ALA A 146 -10.64 43.90 17.44
CA ALA A 146 -10.15 42.89 18.40
C ALA A 146 -9.06 42.01 17.76
N GLN A 147 -9.28 41.56 16.54
CA GLN A 147 -8.33 40.77 15.78
C GLN A 147 -7.02 41.53 15.55
N ALA A 148 -7.08 42.77 15.07
CA ALA A 148 -5.91 43.60 14.80
C ALA A 148 -5.10 43.86 16.07
N GLU A 149 -5.76 44.13 17.20
CA GLU A 149 -5.11 44.38 18.49
C GLU A 149 -4.44 43.10 19.06
N LEU A 150 -5.12 41.93 18.96
CA LEU A 150 -4.55 40.63 19.33
C LEU A 150 -3.30 40.29 18.50
N MET A 151 -3.37 40.51 17.19
CA MET A 151 -2.24 40.28 16.28
C MET A 151 -1.06 41.18 16.62
N ALA A 152 -1.30 42.47 16.85
CA ALA A 152 -0.23 43.42 17.16
C ALA A 152 0.41 43.17 18.52
N LYS A 153 -0.38 42.78 19.53
CA LYS A 153 0.11 42.63 20.90
C LYS A 153 0.84 41.31 21.16
N PHE A 154 0.34 40.22 20.58
CA PHE A 154 0.85 38.86 20.83
C PHE A 154 1.59 38.28 19.63
N GLU A 155 1.85 39.06 18.61
CA GLU A 155 2.52 38.65 17.35
C GLU A 155 1.83 37.44 16.70
N LEU A 156 0.49 37.38 16.78
CA LEU A 156 -0.32 36.28 16.25
C LEU A 156 -0.60 36.45 14.76
N SER A 157 -0.73 35.34 14.07
CA SER A 157 -1.25 35.33 12.69
C SER A 157 -2.77 35.58 12.68
N GLU A 158 -3.29 35.97 11.52
CA GLU A 158 -4.73 36.14 11.29
C GLU A 158 -5.52 34.87 11.65
N ARG A 159 -4.99 33.69 11.29
CA ARG A 159 -5.62 32.40 11.60
C ARG A 159 -5.65 32.10 13.09
N GLN A 160 -4.62 32.46 13.81
CA GLN A 160 -4.53 32.28 15.26
C GLN A 160 -5.47 33.22 16.00
N SER A 161 -5.49 34.50 15.63
CA SER A 161 -6.39 35.50 16.23
C SER A 161 -7.86 35.16 15.96
N GLN A 162 -8.21 34.72 14.77
CA GLN A 162 -9.56 34.25 14.49
C GLN A 162 -9.95 33.04 15.33
N ALA A 163 -9.06 32.06 15.49
CA ALA A 163 -9.32 30.90 16.34
C ALA A 163 -9.50 31.25 17.82
N ILE A 164 -8.86 32.34 18.29
CA ILE A 164 -9.03 32.86 19.66
C ILE A 164 -10.42 33.51 19.79
N LEU A 165 -10.84 34.32 18.82
CA LEU A 165 -12.19 34.95 18.83
C LEU A 165 -13.30 33.90 18.76
N ASP A 166 -13.12 32.83 18.01
CA ASP A 166 -14.08 31.72 17.88
C ASP A 166 -14.09 30.78 19.11
N MET A 167 -13.18 30.97 20.08
CA MET A 167 -13.03 30.09 21.22
C MET A 167 -14.21 30.21 22.21
N ARG A 168 -14.81 29.07 22.54
CA ARG A 168 -15.91 29.01 23.52
C ARG A 168 -15.38 29.20 24.93
N LEU A 169 -16.11 29.94 25.77
CA LEU A 169 -15.75 30.21 27.17
C LEU A 169 -15.41 28.96 28.00
N ARG A 170 -16.07 27.83 27.75
CA ARG A 170 -15.76 26.56 28.46
C ARG A 170 -14.33 26.06 28.24
N ARG A 171 -13.65 26.47 27.14
CA ARG A 171 -12.26 26.07 26.85
C ARG A 171 -11.23 26.86 27.67
N LEU A 172 -11.66 27.83 28.46
CA LEU A 172 -10.80 28.63 29.31
C LEU A 172 -10.47 27.95 30.66
N THR A 173 -10.95 26.71 30.88
CA THR A 173 -10.66 25.95 32.10
C THR A 173 -9.26 25.35 32.04
N GLY A 174 -8.62 25.21 33.23
CA GLY A 174 -7.27 24.61 33.31
C GLY A 174 -7.17 23.22 32.70
N LEU A 175 -8.20 22.38 32.87
CA LEU A 175 -8.23 21.04 32.26
C LEU A 175 -8.21 21.07 30.74
N GLU A 176 -8.84 22.07 30.10
CA GLU A 176 -8.83 22.21 28.65
C GLU A 176 -7.47 22.77 28.16
N ARG A 177 -6.81 23.63 28.93
CA ARG A 177 -5.45 24.09 28.65
C ARG A 177 -4.47 22.90 28.60
N ASP A 178 -4.52 22.00 29.58
CA ASP A 178 -3.65 20.82 29.64
C ASP A 178 -3.89 19.89 28.42
N LYS A 179 -5.13 19.75 27.99
CA LYS A 179 -5.45 18.99 26.77
C LYS A 179 -4.88 19.64 25.50
N ILE A 180 -4.98 20.96 25.39
CA ILE A 180 -4.44 21.71 24.23
C ILE A 180 -2.92 21.60 24.22
N GLN A 181 -2.27 21.68 25.38
CA GLN A 181 -0.83 21.49 25.50
C GLN A 181 -0.41 20.08 25.09
N SER A 182 -1.11 19.05 25.58
CA SER A 182 -0.81 17.65 25.21
C SER A 182 -0.99 17.42 23.70
N GLU A 183 -2.09 17.93 23.12
CA GLU A 183 -2.32 17.85 21.66
C GLU A 183 -1.22 18.57 20.88
N TYR A 184 -0.76 19.73 21.36
CA TYR A 184 0.33 20.47 20.72
C TYR A 184 1.64 19.68 20.75
N ASP A 185 2.01 19.13 21.91
CA ASP A 185 3.25 18.37 22.09
C ASP A 185 3.25 17.09 21.24
N GLU A 186 2.12 16.39 21.17
CA GLU A 186 1.93 15.24 20.28
C GLU A 186 2.11 15.61 18.79
N LEU A 187 1.54 16.75 18.37
CA LEU A 187 1.68 17.23 16.99
C LEU A 187 3.12 17.65 16.68
N ILE A 188 3.83 18.28 17.59
CA ILE A 188 5.25 18.64 17.38
C ILE A 188 6.10 17.38 17.20
N ALA A 189 5.85 16.34 18.02
CA ALA A 189 6.54 15.05 17.86
C ALA A 189 6.21 14.39 16.51
N LEU A 190 4.95 14.41 16.10
CA LEU A 190 4.50 13.90 14.79
C LEU A 190 5.14 14.66 13.63
N ILE A 191 5.16 15.98 13.67
CA ILE A 191 5.78 16.83 12.65
C ILE A 191 7.27 16.51 12.50
N ALA A 192 7.97 16.32 13.61
CA ALA A 192 9.39 15.95 13.61
C ALA A 192 9.61 14.59 12.93
N ASP A 193 8.76 13.60 13.22
CA ASP A 193 8.82 12.26 12.62
C ASP A 193 8.52 12.32 11.12
N LEU A 194 7.45 13.01 10.70
CA LEU A 194 7.09 13.18 9.30
C LEU A 194 8.18 13.92 8.51
N ALA A 195 8.80 14.93 9.12
CA ALA A 195 9.94 15.63 8.52
C ALA A 195 11.16 14.72 8.34
N ASP A 196 11.43 13.85 9.31
CA ASP A 196 12.51 12.86 9.22
C ASP A 196 12.26 11.81 8.13
N ILE A 197 11.01 11.37 7.95
CA ILE A 197 10.60 10.47 6.86
C ILE A 197 10.87 11.13 5.49
N LEU A 198 10.49 12.40 5.33
CA LEU A 198 10.69 13.14 4.08
C LEU A 198 12.19 13.40 3.79
N ALA A 199 13.01 13.56 4.81
CA ALA A 199 14.44 13.80 4.67
C ALA A 199 15.25 12.54 4.33
N LYS A 200 14.72 11.33 4.67
CA LYS A 200 15.45 10.06 4.56
C LYS A 200 14.74 9.09 3.61
N PRO A 201 15.20 8.91 2.36
CA PRO A 201 14.62 7.95 1.42
C PRO A 201 14.55 6.51 1.95
N GLU A 202 15.46 6.14 2.85
CA GLU A 202 15.50 4.82 3.48
C GLU A 202 14.26 4.58 4.36
N ARG A 203 13.77 5.61 5.06
CA ARG A 203 12.54 5.51 5.87
C ARG A 203 11.30 5.31 5.00
N VAL A 204 11.24 5.96 3.84
CA VAL A 204 10.16 5.76 2.86
C VAL A 204 10.13 4.29 2.40
N LEU A 205 11.31 3.70 2.10
CA LEU A 205 11.40 2.29 1.74
C LEU A 205 11.01 1.35 2.89
N THR A 206 11.32 1.71 4.12
CA THR A 206 10.92 0.95 5.31
C THR A 206 9.39 0.91 5.43
N ILE A 207 8.71 2.05 5.30
CA ILE A 207 7.24 2.15 5.33
C ILE A 207 6.62 1.29 4.21
N ILE A 208 7.14 1.38 2.99
CA ILE A 208 6.66 0.56 1.86
C ILE A 208 6.81 -0.93 2.18
N ARG A 209 7.92 -1.33 2.79
CA ARG A 209 8.15 -2.72 3.17
C ARG A 209 7.18 -3.19 4.23
N GLU A 210 6.94 -2.40 5.27
CA GLU A 210 6.00 -2.70 6.35
C GLU A 210 4.57 -2.86 5.80
N GLU A 211 4.11 -1.94 4.95
CA GLU A 211 2.80 -2.01 4.31
C GLU A 211 2.65 -3.25 3.39
N LEU A 212 3.71 -3.66 2.70
CA LEU A 212 3.70 -4.88 1.89
C LEU A 212 3.74 -6.16 2.73
N ASP A 213 4.41 -6.16 3.87
CA ASP A 213 4.44 -7.30 4.79
C ASP A 213 3.07 -7.54 5.45
N GLU A 214 2.26 -6.49 5.66
CA GLU A 214 0.85 -6.63 6.13
C GLU A 214 -0.05 -7.35 5.10
N VAL A 215 0.23 -7.19 3.81
CA VAL A 215 -0.57 -7.81 2.73
C VAL A 215 -0.17 -9.27 2.49
N LYS A 216 1.01 -9.68 2.90
CA LYS A 216 1.57 -11.02 2.69
C LYS A 216 0.94 -12.06 3.59
#